data_fad4fc0dc969175ee9246aa61e8f875b
#
_entry.id   fad4fc0dc969175ee9246aa61e8f875b
#
_cell.length_a   1.000
_cell.length_b   1.000
_cell.length_c   1.000
_cell.angle_alpha   90.00
_cell.angle_beta   90.00
_cell.angle_gamma   90.00
#
_symmetry.space_group_name_H-M   'P 1'
#
loop_
_entity.id
_entity.type
_entity.pdbx_description
1 polymer ?
#
loop_
_entity_poly.entity_id
_entity_poly.type
_entity_poly.pdbx_seq_one_letter_code
_entity_poly.pdbx_strand_id
1 'polypeptide(L)'
;MTLEVKKQDKNNAIEKNQKHRNTITALFLCLISFFLIYTVTQTPHSGKYNNINDDGTFVLTKDGIKKDFTNTRKKLDWYSDPYCDDCIAMHEKVFKDIKGKVQNGELEVKIHELNFLAHRQTTNYSLRNSAYILGIAEYEPNRLLDALDIVYSKRFKEVWKNENNHNGFKALSSVLGLKDNTVKKVLQSQSEFEKLVDKNSRGIRYDQKMKDLSPTGSMFTPFIVPEGGKALDAEKVEDKDKVLEQITNIDENCVKVCE
;
A
#
# COMPACT_ATOMS: atom_id res chain seq x y z
N MET A 1 -24.74 42.87 -67.41
CA MET A 1 -23.69 42.05 -66.81
C MET A 1 -23.34 42.47 -65.40
N THR A 2 -24.27 42.75 -64.52
CA THR A 2 -23.89 43.37 -63.25
C THR A 2 -24.68 42.87 -62.03
N LEU A 3 -25.75 42.17 -62.12
CA LEU A 3 -26.55 41.66 -61.04
C LEU A 3 -26.24 40.18 -60.67
N GLU A 4 -25.95 39.34 -61.63
CA GLU A 4 -25.62 37.94 -61.44
C GLU A 4 -24.24 37.74 -60.80
N VAL A 5 -23.23 38.52 -61.20
CA VAL A 5 -21.88 38.47 -60.65
C VAL A 5 -21.90 38.85 -59.15
N LYS A 6 -22.63 39.88 -58.77
CA LYS A 6 -22.77 40.28 -57.32
C LYS A 6 -23.48 39.23 -56.45
N LYS A 7 -24.40 38.45 -57.05
CA LYS A 7 -25.14 37.41 -56.33
C LYS A 7 -24.23 36.17 -56.10
N GLN A 8 -23.36 35.89 -57.08
CA GLN A 8 -22.40 34.78 -56.99
C GLN A 8 -21.29 35.05 -55.97
N ASP A 9 -20.75 36.29 -55.96
CA ASP A 9 -19.75 36.70 -54.96
C ASP A 9 -20.31 36.66 -53.54
N LYS A 10 -21.57 37.05 -53.35
CA LYS A 10 -22.23 37.02 -52.04
C LYS A 10 -22.47 35.59 -51.54
N ASN A 11 -22.83 34.66 -52.44
CA ASN A 11 -23.01 33.24 -52.10
C ASN A 11 -21.67 32.58 -51.75
N ASN A 12 -20.61 32.87 -52.51
CA ASN A 12 -19.26 32.37 -52.24
C ASN A 12 -18.71 32.87 -50.89
N ALA A 13 -18.99 34.13 -50.54
CA ALA A 13 -18.61 34.71 -49.25
C ALA A 13 -19.37 34.05 -48.06
N ILE A 14 -20.66 33.76 -48.25
CA ILE A 14 -21.50 33.07 -47.22
C ILE A 14 -21.02 31.65 -47.01
N GLU A 15 -20.73 30.92 -48.09
CA GLU A 15 -20.24 29.54 -48.06
C GLU A 15 -18.85 29.44 -47.40
N LYS A 16 -17.96 30.37 -47.72
CA LYS A 16 -16.64 30.50 -47.10
C LYS A 16 -16.73 30.79 -45.59
N ASN A 17 -17.63 31.68 -45.18
CA ASN A 17 -17.89 31.97 -43.76
C ASN A 17 -18.51 30.79 -43.03
N GLN A 18 -19.39 30.05 -43.68
CA GLN A 18 -20.04 28.88 -43.09
C GLN A 18 -19.03 27.72 -42.88
N LYS A 19 -18.15 27.50 -43.88
CA LYS A 19 -17.07 26.54 -43.80
C LYS A 19 -16.08 26.89 -42.65
N HIS A 20 -15.74 28.16 -42.53
CA HIS A 20 -14.85 28.63 -41.46
C HIS A 20 -15.47 28.47 -40.04
N ARG A 21 -16.77 28.79 -39.90
CA ARG A 21 -17.52 28.56 -38.66
C ARG A 21 -17.56 27.08 -38.28
N ASN A 22 -17.84 26.20 -39.25
CA ASN A 22 -17.92 24.76 -39.04
C ASN A 22 -16.55 24.19 -38.60
N THR A 23 -15.45 24.70 -39.19
CA THR A 23 -14.08 24.31 -38.77
C THR A 23 -13.75 24.75 -37.35
N ILE A 24 -14.11 25.98 -36.98
CA ILE A 24 -13.90 26.49 -35.63
C ILE A 24 -14.72 25.68 -34.61
N THR A 25 -15.99 25.37 -34.92
CA THR A 25 -16.85 24.55 -34.06
C THR A 25 -16.30 23.13 -33.88
N ALA A 26 -15.81 22.51 -34.94
CA ALA A 26 -15.19 21.19 -34.87
C ALA A 26 -13.92 21.20 -34.01
N LEU A 27 -13.05 22.20 -34.16
CA LEU A 27 -11.85 22.37 -33.33
C LEU A 27 -12.22 22.57 -31.87
N PHE A 28 -13.26 23.36 -31.57
CA PHE A 28 -13.71 23.59 -30.21
C PHE A 28 -14.28 22.32 -29.56
N LEU A 29 -15.04 21.52 -30.26
CA LEU A 29 -15.54 20.23 -29.81
C LEU A 29 -14.41 19.22 -29.57
N CYS A 30 -13.39 19.20 -30.45
CA CYS A 30 -12.19 18.40 -30.24
C CYS A 30 -11.44 18.81 -28.97
N LEU A 31 -11.26 20.11 -28.72
CA LEU A 31 -10.61 20.61 -27.51
C LEU A 31 -11.40 20.27 -26.24
N ILE A 32 -12.72 20.37 -26.28
CA ILE A 32 -13.58 19.98 -25.14
C ILE A 32 -13.49 18.48 -24.91
N SER A 33 -13.51 17.66 -25.94
CA SER A 33 -13.36 16.20 -25.79
C SER A 33 -11.99 15.80 -25.26
N PHE A 34 -10.90 16.46 -25.72
CA PHE A 34 -9.55 16.28 -25.18
C PHE A 34 -9.47 16.70 -23.70
N PHE A 35 -10.09 17.82 -23.34
CA PHE A 35 -10.12 18.29 -21.95
C PHE A 35 -10.92 17.35 -21.04
N LEU A 36 -12.07 16.84 -21.51
CA LEU A 36 -12.87 15.85 -20.77
C LEU A 36 -12.12 14.53 -20.61
N ILE A 37 -11.44 14.03 -21.66
CA ILE A 37 -10.61 12.82 -21.57
C ILE A 37 -9.46 13.07 -20.59
N TYR A 38 -8.78 14.21 -20.66
CA TYR A 38 -7.68 14.58 -19.76
C TYR A 38 -8.15 14.65 -18.30
N THR A 39 -9.31 15.27 -18.02
CA THR A 39 -9.86 15.34 -16.65
C THR A 39 -10.29 13.97 -16.11
N VAL A 40 -10.86 13.12 -16.96
CA VAL A 40 -11.25 11.74 -16.58
C VAL A 40 -10.01 10.87 -16.28
N THR A 41 -8.92 11.05 -17.04
CA THR A 41 -7.68 10.30 -16.81
C THR A 41 -6.88 10.82 -15.61
N GLN A 42 -7.16 12.05 -15.16
CA GLN A 42 -6.51 12.67 -14.00
C GLN A 42 -7.33 12.55 -12.70
N THR A 43 -8.57 12.01 -12.75
CA THR A 43 -9.22 11.65 -11.49
C THR A 43 -8.38 10.53 -10.86
N PRO A 44 -7.76 10.75 -9.69
CA PRO A 44 -7.14 9.66 -8.97
C PRO A 44 -8.24 8.61 -8.79
N HIS A 45 -7.98 7.35 -9.19
CA HIS A 45 -8.83 6.25 -8.80
C HIS A 45 -8.97 6.36 -7.29
N SER A 46 -10.09 6.88 -6.81
CA SER A 46 -10.45 6.80 -5.42
C SER A 46 -10.69 5.31 -5.17
N GLY A 47 -9.64 4.59 -4.77
CA GLY A 47 -9.77 3.22 -4.34
C GLY A 47 -10.86 3.14 -3.28
N LYS A 48 -11.38 1.96 -3.06
CA LYS A 48 -12.48 1.68 -2.11
C LYS A 48 -12.18 2.20 -0.70
N TYR A 49 -10.91 2.30 -0.34
CA TYR A 49 -10.42 2.67 0.99
C TYR A 49 -9.73 4.03 0.96
N ASN A 50 -9.66 4.70 2.13
CA ASN A 50 -9.03 6.01 2.27
C ASN A 50 -7.52 5.90 2.52
N ASN A 51 -7.12 4.97 3.40
CA ASN A 51 -5.76 4.86 3.93
C ASN A 51 -4.99 3.64 3.41
N ILE A 52 -5.68 2.60 2.92
CA ILE A 52 -5.06 1.39 2.39
C ILE A 52 -5.34 1.23 0.89
N ASN A 53 -4.48 0.50 0.20
CA ASN A 53 -4.65 0.13 -1.20
C ASN A 53 -5.68 -0.98 -1.39
N ASP A 54 -6.15 -1.17 -2.61
CA ASP A 54 -7.11 -2.23 -2.97
C ASP A 54 -6.49 -3.64 -2.92
N ASP A 55 -5.18 -3.75 -2.70
CA ASP A 55 -4.44 -4.97 -2.41
C ASP A 55 -4.17 -5.17 -0.91
N GLY A 56 -4.61 -4.25 -0.05
CA GLY A 56 -4.43 -4.30 1.39
C GLY A 56 -3.06 -3.79 1.86
N THR A 57 -2.29 -3.13 1.01
CA THR A 57 -1.03 -2.50 1.41
C THR A 57 -1.23 -1.06 1.88
N PHE A 58 -0.30 -0.55 2.66
CA PHE A 58 -0.25 0.85 3.08
C PHE A 58 1.18 1.27 3.40
N VAL A 59 1.45 2.58 3.38
CA VAL A 59 2.78 3.15 3.62
C VAL A 59 2.78 3.94 4.93
N LEU A 60 3.72 3.60 5.81
CA LEU A 60 4.03 4.39 7.00
C LEU A 60 4.94 5.56 6.58
N THR A 61 4.51 6.78 6.89
CA THR A 61 5.27 8.00 6.62
C THR A 61 5.30 8.89 7.88
N LYS A 62 6.14 9.91 7.90
CA LYS A 62 6.18 10.89 9.01
C LYS A 62 4.83 11.62 9.21
N ASP A 63 4.07 11.76 8.13
CA ASP A 63 2.77 12.46 8.13
C ASP A 63 1.58 11.50 8.33
N GLY A 64 1.85 10.27 8.81
CA GLY A 64 0.86 9.22 9.02
C GLY A 64 0.83 8.19 7.89
N ILE A 65 -0.33 7.55 7.71
CA ILE A 65 -0.50 6.48 6.73
C ILE A 65 -0.88 7.05 5.37
N LYS A 66 -0.27 6.50 4.32
CA LYS A 66 -0.55 6.81 2.91
C LYS A 66 -0.75 5.53 2.12
N LYS A 67 -1.36 5.64 0.94
CA LYS A 67 -1.48 4.51 0.00
C LYS A 67 -0.15 4.20 -0.67
N ASP A 68 0.54 5.24 -1.11
CA ASP A 68 1.78 5.14 -1.87
C ASP A 68 2.91 5.90 -1.20
N PHE A 69 4.13 5.53 -1.56
CA PHE A 69 5.32 6.28 -1.19
C PHE A 69 5.20 7.74 -1.62
N THR A 70 5.74 8.62 -0.78
CA THR A 70 5.85 10.03 -1.09
C THR A 70 7.24 10.35 -1.69
N ASN A 71 7.81 11.50 -1.41
CA ASN A 71 9.09 11.93 -1.98
C ASN A 71 10.30 11.61 -1.09
N THR A 72 10.17 10.72 -0.12
CA THR A 72 11.28 10.31 0.73
C THR A 72 12.27 9.47 -0.07
N ARG A 73 13.58 9.69 0.16
CA ARG A 73 14.65 8.99 -0.57
C ARG A 73 14.73 7.51 -0.24
N LYS A 74 14.46 7.14 1.03
CA LYS A 74 14.58 5.75 1.50
C LYS A 74 13.22 5.12 1.61
N LYS A 75 13.03 4.03 0.89
CA LYS A 75 11.77 3.28 0.83
C LYS A 75 12.03 1.81 1.06
N LEU A 76 11.12 1.17 1.74
CA LEU A 76 11.23 -0.21 2.17
C LEU A 76 9.87 -0.91 2.01
N ASP A 77 9.85 -2.08 1.39
CA ASP A 77 8.72 -3.00 1.44
C ASP A 77 8.95 -4.01 2.56
N TRP A 78 7.98 -4.13 3.47
CA TRP A 78 8.02 -5.01 4.64
C TRP A 78 6.87 -6.00 4.60
N TYR A 79 7.21 -7.27 4.43
CA TYR A 79 6.26 -8.39 4.33
C TYR A 79 6.29 -9.19 5.62
N SER A 80 5.16 -9.28 6.31
CA SER A 80 5.06 -9.94 7.61
C SER A 80 3.80 -10.78 7.76
N ASP A 81 3.90 -11.80 8.62
CA ASP A 81 2.80 -12.65 9.04
C ASP A 81 2.74 -12.66 10.58
N PRO A 82 1.63 -12.28 11.21
CA PRO A 82 1.52 -12.20 12.68
C PRO A 82 1.72 -13.54 13.43
N TYR A 83 1.63 -14.66 12.72
CA TYR A 83 1.90 -15.97 13.32
C TYR A 83 3.38 -16.39 13.23
N CYS A 84 4.16 -15.74 12.42
CA CYS A 84 5.58 -16.04 12.19
C CYS A 84 6.43 -15.58 13.39
N ASP A 85 7.16 -16.50 14.02
CA ASP A 85 8.03 -16.19 15.15
C ASP A 85 9.19 -15.26 14.78
N ASP A 86 9.75 -15.45 13.59
CA ASP A 86 10.82 -14.61 13.06
C ASP A 86 10.31 -13.19 12.73
N CYS A 87 9.05 -13.06 12.27
CA CYS A 87 8.42 -11.74 12.09
C CYS A 87 8.24 -11.02 13.42
N ILE A 88 7.80 -11.74 14.46
CA ILE A 88 7.66 -11.19 15.80
C ILE A 88 9.04 -10.76 16.33
N ALA A 89 10.05 -11.63 16.23
CA ALA A 89 11.40 -11.31 16.67
C ALA A 89 12.00 -10.10 15.92
N MET A 90 11.77 -10.01 14.60
CA MET A 90 12.19 -8.88 13.79
C MET A 90 11.49 -7.59 14.23
N HIS A 91 10.19 -7.66 14.48
CA HIS A 91 9.41 -6.52 14.95
C HIS A 91 9.90 -6.04 16.32
N GLU A 92 10.06 -6.94 17.29
CA GLU A 92 10.53 -6.60 18.64
C GLU A 92 11.95 -6.00 18.63
N LYS A 93 12.83 -6.48 17.74
CA LYS A 93 14.25 -6.07 17.72
C LYS A 93 14.51 -4.83 16.84
N VAL A 94 13.85 -4.72 15.70
CA VAL A 94 14.21 -3.79 14.61
C VAL A 94 13.17 -2.71 14.39
N PHE A 95 11.87 -3.04 14.52
CA PHE A 95 10.79 -2.13 14.13
C PHE A 95 10.76 -0.83 14.95
N LYS A 96 11.20 -0.87 16.21
CA LYS A 96 11.28 0.34 17.05
C LYS A 96 12.21 1.39 16.43
N ASP A 97 13.35 0.96 15.91
CA ASP A 97 14.31 1.87 15.27
C ASP A 97 13.79 2.35 13.91
N ILE A 98 13.12 1.45 13.17
CA ILE A 98 12.42 1.80 11.92
C ILE A 98 11.33 2.84 12.18
N LYS A 99 10.50 2.63 13.21
CA LYS A 99 9.48 3.59 13.65
C LYS A 99 10.07 4.98 13.91
N GLY A 100 11.23 5.04 14.59
CA GLY A 100 11.96 6.30 14.80
C GLY A 100 12.38 6.96 13.47
N LYS A 101 12.94 6.20 12.55
CA LYS A 101 13.33 6.70 11.21
C LYS A 101 12.14 7.18 10.39
N VAL A 102 11.00 6.49 10.46
CA VAL A 102 9.76 6.91 9.81
C VAL A 102 9.26 8.22 10.41
N GLN A 103 9.22 8.34 11.73
CA GLN A 103 8.77 9.55 12.43
C GLN A 103 9.64 10.77 12.12
N ASN A 104 10.94 10.56 11.91
CA ASN A 104 11.88 11.61 11.52
C ASN A 104 11.84 11.93 10.02
N GLY A 105 11.10 11.17 9.21
CA GLY A 105 11.02 11.34 7.75
C GLY A 105 12.24 10.85 6.98
N GLU A 106 13.07 10.01 7.62
CA GLU A 106 14.27 9.42 7.00
C GLU A 106 13.92 8.19 6.14
N LEU A 107 12.80 7.53 6.43
CA LEU A 107 12.38 6.28 5.81
C LEU A 107 10.86 6.26 5.63
N GLU A 108 10.40 5.67 4.55
CA GLU A 108 9.00 5.27 4.35
C GLU A 108 8.92 3.75 4.22
N VAL A 109 7.93 3.13 4.84
CA VAL A 109 7.78 1.68 4.88
C VAL A 109 6.41 1.27 4.36
N LYS A 110 6.39 0.54 3.24
CA LYS A 110 5.17 -0.11 2.74
C LYS A 110 4.98 -1.44 3.45
N ILE A 111 3.89 -1.58 4.14
CA ILE A 111 3.52 -2.77 4.91
C ILE A 111 2.66 -3.69 4.05
N HIS A 112 3.05 -4.96 4.03
CA HIS A 112 2.33 -6.06 3.41
C HIS A 112 1.96 -7.09 4.48
N GLU A 113 0.72 -7.02 4.95
CA GLU A 113 0.18 -7.98 5.90
C GLU A 113 -0.17 -9.29 5.19
N LEU A 114 0.40 -10.41 5.65
CA LEU A 114 0.30 -11.71 5.01
C LEU A 114 -0.28 -12.79 5.94
N ASN A 115 -0.71 -13.91 5.33
CA ASN A 115 -1.17 -15.12 6.02
C ASN A 115 -0.43 -16.38 5.53
N PHE A 116 0.87 -16.29 5.27
CA PHE A 116 1.67 -17.40 4.73
C PHE A 116 1.65 -18.66 5.58
N LEU A 117 1.51 -18.52 6.87
CA LEU A 117 1.48 -19.62 7.83
C LEU A 117 0.07 -20.10 8.20
N ALA A 118 -0.98 -19.67 7.51
CA ALA A 118 -2.35 -20.06 7.77
C ALA A 118 -2.54 -21.60 7.80
N HIS A 119 -1.83 -22.34 6.94
CA HIS A 119 -1.86 -23.80 6.89
C HIS A 119 -1.28 -24.51 8.13
N ARG A 120 -0.54 -23.81 8.98
CA ARG A 120 0.06 -24.31 10.24
C ARG A 120 -0.82 -24.04 11.46
N GLN A 121 -2.02 -23.48 11.27
CA GLN A 121 -2.88 -23.02 12.33
C GLN A 121 -4.19 -23.80 12.36
N THR A 122 -4.69 -24.09 13.55
CA THR A 122 -6.05 -24.60 13.77
C THR A 122 -7.10 -23.49 13.81
N THR A 123 -6.64 -22.26 14.00
CA THR A 123 -7.44 -21.03 14.04
C THR A 123 -6.94 -20.09 12.97
N ASN A 124 -7.73 -19.29 12.36
CA ASN A 124 -7.27 -18.31 11.36
C ASN A 124 -6.56 -17.10 12.00
N TYR A 125 -5.68 -17.33 12.99
CA TYR A 125 -5.00 -16.28 13.77
C TYR A 125 -4.27 -15.29 12.88
N SER A 126 -3.39 -15.78 11.98
CA SER A 126 -2.63 -14.96 11.04
C SER A 126 -3.57 -14.08 10.21
N LEU A 127 -4.49 -14.69 9.48
CA LEU A 127 -5.43 -14.01 8.60
C LEU A 127 -6.27 -12.95 9.33
N ARG A 128 -6.80 -13.29 10.52
CA ARG A 128 -7.61 -12.36 11.32
C ARG A 128 -6.82 -11.17 11.82
N ASN A 129 -5.63 -11.40 12.37
CA ASN A 129 -4.85 -10.31 12.93
C ASN A 129 -4.30 -9.38 11.85
N SER A 130 -3.88 -9.91 10.70
CA SER A 130 -3.57 -9.08 9.52
C SER A 130 -4.78 -8.25 9.08
N ALA A 131 -5.98 -8.84 9.05
CA ALA A 131 -7.21 -8.11 8.74
C ALA A 131 -7.55 -7.03 9.79
N TYR A 132 -7.29 -7.26 11.08
CA TYR A 132 -7.45 -6.23 12.12
C TYR A 132 -6.48 -5.07 11.94
N ILE A 133 -5.24 -5.35 11.58
CA ILE A 133 -4.24 -4.31 11.25
C ILE A 133 -4.75 -3.45 10.09
N LEU A 134 -5.26 -4.05 9.01
CA LEU A 134 -5.85 -3.31 7.89
C LEU A 134 -7.06 -2.45 8.34
N GLY A 135 -7.91 -3.01 9.20
CA GLY A 135 -9.05 -2.28 9.75
C GLY A 135 -8.64 -1.08 10.62
N ILE A 136 -7.59 -1.23 11.41
CA ILE A 136 -7.04 -0.12 12.22
C ILE A 136 -6.37 0.91 11.31
N ALA A 137 -5.61 0.48 10.30
CA ALA A 137 -5.01 1.38 9.32
C ALA A 137 -6.08 2.22 8.61
N GLU A 138 -7.21 1.63 8.24
CA GLU A 138 -8.29 2.33 7.55
C GLU A 138 -9.11 3.25 8.46
N TYR A 139 -9.48 2.79 9.67
CA TYR A 139 -10.48 3.49 10.49
C TYR A 139 -9.90 4.24 11.69
N GLU A 140 -8.68 3.91 12.14
CA GLU A 140 -8.02 4.55 13.27
C GLU A 140 -6.49 4.61 13.06
N PRO A 141 -6.02 5.27 11.96
CA PRO A 141 -4.62 5.26 11.54
C PRO A 141 -3.64 5.72 12.62
N ASN A 142 -4.06 6.60 13.52
CA ASN A 142 -3.23 7.11 14.61
C ASN A 142 -2.87 6.04 15.67
N ARG A 143 -3.56 4.90 15.68
CA ARG A 143 -3.31 3.77 16.59
C ARG A 143 -2.58 2.61 15.93
N LEU A 144 -2.26 2.73 14.65
CA LEU A 144 -1.70 1.62 13.89
C LEU A 144 -0.33 1.19 14.41
N LEU A 145 0.57 2.12 14.70
CA LEU A 145 1.91 1.78 15.19
C LEU A 145 1.85 1.03 16.54
N ASP A 146 0.95 1.45 17.44
CA ASP A 146 0.73 0.76 18.70
C ASP A 146 0.07 -0.62 18.48
N ALA A 147 -0.83 -0.73 17.50
CA ALA A 147 -1.45 -2.00 17.13
C ALA A 147 -0.43 -3.00 16.59
N LEU A 148 0.48 -2.56 15.72
CA LEU A 148 1.59 -3.36 15.21
C LEU A 148 2.47 -3.87 16.35
N ASP A 149 2.88 -2.99 17.28
CA ASP A 149 3.70 -3.36 18.44
C ASP A 149 3.03 -4.43 19.31
N ILE A 150 1.71 -4.40 19.45
CA ILE A 150 0.97 -5.39 20.25
C ILE A 150 0.79 -6.70 19.48
N VAL A 151 0.30 -6.64 18.24
CA VAL A 151 -0.01 -7.83 17.43
C VAL A 151 1.24 -8.64 17.11
N TYR A 152 2.37 -7.96 16.83
CA TYR A 152 3.67 -8.60 16.62
C TYR A 152 4.46 -8.77 17.92
N SER A 153 3.78 -9.02 19.05
CA SER A 153 4.44 -9.41 20.29
C SER A 153 4.24 -10.90 20.58
N LYS A 154 5.29 -11.52 21.10
CA LYS A 154 5.24 -12.92 21.56
C LYS A 154 4.11 -13.15 22.56
N ARG A 155 3.91 -12.20 23.48
CA ARG A 155 2.84 -12.26 24.49
C ARG A 155 1.45 -12.30 23.87
N PHE A 156 1.18 -11.45 22.87
CA PHE A 156 -0.14 -11.42 22.22
C PHE A 156 -0.41 -12.72 21.47
N LYS A 157 0.57 -13.22 20.71
CA LYS A 157 0.48 -14.51 20.02
C LYS A 157 0.18 -15.65 21.00
N GLU A 158 0.95 -15.80 22.07
CA GLU A 158 0.76 -16.90 23.03
C GLU A 158 -0.62 -16.92 23.66
N VAL A 159 -1.20 -15.76 23.94
CA VAL A 159 -2.55 -15.66 24.54
C VAL A 159 -3.64 -15.97 23.52
N TRP A 160 -3.52 -15.50 22.29
CA TRP A 160 -4.64 -15.47 21.35
C TRP A 160 -4.52 -16.43 20.16
N LYS A 161 -3.40 -17.13 19.98
CA LYS A 161 -3.17 -18.03 18.81
C LYS A 161 -4.19 -19.16 18.68
N ASN A 162 -4.81 -19.58 19.78
CA ASN A 162 -5.79 -20.67 19.80
C ASN A 162 -7.25 -20.19 19.79
N GLU A 163 -7.48 -18.89 19.77
CA GLU A 163 -8.82 -18.30 19.80
C GLU A 163 -9.44 -18.27 18.40
N ASN A 164 -10.69 -18.76 18.30
CA ASN A 164 -11.46 -18.75 17.04
C ASN A 164 -12.41 -17.54 16.88
N ASN A 165 -12.49 -16.70 17.90
CA ASN A 165 -13.41 -15.57 17.95
C ASN A 165 -12.69 -14.23 17.94
N HIS A 166 -13.41 -13.15 18.19
CA HIS A 166 -12.87 -11.79 18.19
C HIS A 166 -12.34 -11.32 19.56
N ASN A 167 -12.10 -12.22 20.53
CA ASN A 167 -11.66 -11.81 21.87
C ASN A 167 -10.29 -11.14 21.82
N GLY A 168 -9.36 -11.65 21.01
CA GLY A 168 -8.06 -11.00 20.79
C GLY A 168 -8.20 -9.57 20.29
N PHE A 169 -9.10 -9.32 19.33
CA PHE A 169 -9.35 -7.97 18.85
C PHE A 169 -10.04 -7.08 19.88
N LYS A 170 -10.97 -7.62 20.66
CA LYS A 170 -11.59 -6.86 21.77
C LYS A 170 -10.56 -6.44 22.82
N ALA A 171 -9.66 -7.35 23.18
CA ALA A 171 -8.54 -7.03 24.08
C ALA A 171 -7.61 -5.97 23.49
N LEU A 172 -7.21 -6.13 22.22
CA LEU A 172 -6.41 -5.15 21.48
C LEU A 172 -7.10 -3.79 21.44
N SER A 173 -8.39 -3.76 21.11
CA SER A 173 -9.19 -2.52 21.04
C SER A 173 -9.26 -1.79 22.36
N SER A 174 -9.40 -2.55 23.48
CA SER A 174 -9.42 -1.99 24.83
C SER A 174 -8.08 -1.37 25.20
N VAL A 175 -6.96 -2.06 24.91
CA VAL A 175 -5.62 -1.55 25.19
C VAL A 175 -5.31 -0.31 24.37
N LEU A 176 -5.73 -0.29 23.10
CA LEU A 176 -5.55 0.86 22.21
C LEU A 176 -6.51 2.03 22.51
N GLY A 177 -7.53 1.82 23.35
CA GLY A 177 -8.56 2.82 23.64
C GLY A 177 -9.40 3.17 22.41
N LEU A 178 -9.68 2.18 21.53
CA LEU A 178 -10.51 2.40 20.35
C LEU A 178 -11.96 2.72 20.73
N LYS A 179 -12.58 3.64 20.02
CA LYS A 179 -13.99 3.97 20.21
C LYS A 179 -14.88 2.81 19.71
N ASP A 180 -16.02 2.58 20.36
CA ASP A 180 -16.97 1.53 20.00
C ASP A 180 -17.37 1.57 18.51
N ASN A 181 -17.53 2.75 17.94
CA ASN A 181 -17.84 2.91 16.52
C ASN A 181 -16.70 2.41 15.62
N THR A 182 -15.45 2.65 15.98
CA THR A 182 -14.27 2.13 15.26
C THR A 182 -14.21 0.61 15.37
N VAL A 183 -14.37 0.07 16.57
CA VAL A 183 -14.43 -1.39 16.81
C VAL A 183 -15.51 -2.04 15.94
N LYS A 184 -16.71 -1.47 15.93
CA LYS A 184 -17.82 -1.96 15.10
C LYS A 184 -17.48 -1.94 13.61
N LYS A 185 -16.90 -0.86 13.09
CA LYS A 185 -16.47 -0.76 11.67
C LYS A 185 -15.46 -1.82 11.31
N VAL A 186 -14.41 -2.00 12.11
CA VAL A 186 -13.37 -3.01 11.87
C VAL A 186 -13.98 -4.41 11.82
N LEU A 187 -14.84 -4.76 12.79
CA LEU A 187 -15.48 -6.08 12.83
C LEU A 187 -16.44 -6.29 11.64
N GLN A 188 -17.18 -5.27 11.22
CA GLN A 188 -18.07 -5.35 10.07
C GLN A 188 -17.30 -5.52 8.75
N SER A 189 -16.12 -4.95 8.63
CA SER A 189 -15.29 -5.03 7.43
C SER A 189 -14.30 -6.19 7.45
N GLN A 190 -14.24 -6.97 8.53
CA GLN A 190 -13.22 -7.99 8.71
C GLN A 190 -13.17 -9.01 7.58
N SER A 191 -14.30 -9.59 7.20
CA SER A 191 -14.33 -10.60 6.11
C SER A 191 -13.84 -10.04 4.77
N GLU A 192 -13.97 -8.75 4.55
CA GLU A 192 -13.45 -8.07 3.38
C GLU A 192 -11.93 -7.91 3.46
N PHE A 193 -11.41 -7.45 4.61
CA PHE A 193 -9.97 -7.36 4.82
C PHE A 193 -9.29 -8.72 4.81
N GLU A 194 -9.92 -9.76 5.35
CA GLU A 194 -9.42 -11.15 5.23
C GLU A 194 -9.27 -11.58 3.76
N LYS A 195 -10.21 -11.23 2.89
CA LYS A 195 -10.11 -11.49 1.44
C LYS A 195 -8.95 -10.73 0.79
N LEU A 196 -8.68 -9.49 1.22
CA LEU A 196 -7.54 -8.72 0.73
C LEU A 196 -6.22 -9.36 1.15
N VAL A 197 -6.06 -9.69 2.43
CA VAL A 197 -4.86 -10.38 2.95
C VAL A 197 -4.63 -11.68 2.24
N ASP A 198 -5.66 -12.52 2.06
CA ASP A 198 -5.54 -13.81 1.40
C ASP A 198 -5.19 -13.67 -0.09
N LYS A 199 -5.82 -12.73 -0.80
CA LYS A 199 -5.51 -12.42 -2.19
C LYS A 199 -4.07 -11.94 -2.37
N ASN A 200 -3.63 -11.00 -1.52
CA ASN A 200 -2.28 -10.44 -1.54
C ASN A 200 -1.24 -11.55 -1.24
N SER A 201 -1.46 -12.33 -0.19
CA SER A 201 -0.59 -13.44 0.19
C SER A 201 -0.41 -14.47 -0.92
N ARG A 202 -1.49 -14.83 -1.61
CA ARG A 202 -1.42 -15.75 -2.76
C ARG A 202 -0.68 -15.12 -3.93
N GLY A 203 -0.97 -13.85 -4.25
CA GLY A 203 -0.29 -13.12 -5.31
C GLY A 203 1.21 -13.11 -5.10
N ILE A 204 1.66 -12.67 -3.93
CA ILE A 204 3.08 -12.56 -3.59
C ILE A 204 3.77 -13.92 -3.56
N ARG A 205 3.14 -14.97 -3.00
CA ARG A 205 3.74 -16.30 -2.90
C ARG A 205 4.12 -16.90 -4.23
N TYR A 206 3.37 -16.62 -5.28
CA TYR A 206 3.59 -17.20 -6.61
C TYR A 206 4.23 -16.22 -7.60
N ASP A 207 4.48 -14.98 -7.18
CA ASP A 207 5.13 -13.96 -8.01
C ASP A 207 6.60 -14.31 -8.25
N GLN A 208 6.97 -14.52 -9.53
CA GLN A 208 8.34 -14.85 -9.91
C GLN A 208 9.30 -13.71 -9.60
N LYS A 209 8.91 -12.45 -9.80
CA LYS A 209 9.72 -11.28 -9.48
C LYS A 209 10.09 -11.25 -7.99
N MET A 210 9.13 -11.57 -7.12
CA MET A 210 9.39 -11.64 -5.68
C MET A 210 10.37 -12.75 -5.32
N LYS A 211 10.28 -13.92 -5.99
CA LYS A 211 11.23 -15.03 -5.80
C LYS A 211 12.63 -14.65 -6.26
N ASP A 212 12.76 -13.90 -7.34
CA ASP A 212 14.06 -13.44 -7.88
C ASP A 212 14.75 -12.42 -6.94
N LEU A 213 13.96 -11.68 -6.12
CA LEU A 213 14.50 -10.82 -5.08
C LEU A 213 14.96 -11.60 -3.85
N SER A 214 14.48 -12.82 -3.65
CA SER A 214 14.79 -13.65 -2.48
C SER A 214 16.19 -14.28 -2.60
N PRO A 215 16.99 -14.27 -1.52
CA PRO A 215 18.28 -14.96 -1.48
C PRO A 215 18.17 -16.46 -1.71
N THR A 216 17.01 -17.07 -1.39
CA THR A 216 16.77 -18.54 -1.49
C THR A 216 15.94 -18.92 -2.70
N GLY A 217 15.47 -17.97 -3.52
CA GLY A 217 14.55 -18.20 -4.62
C GLY A 217 13.11 -18.59 -4.17
N SER A 218 12.81 -18.45 -2.90
CA SER A 218 11.50 -18.76 -2.30
C SER A 218 10.98 -17.59 -1.46
N MET A 219 9.67 -17.41 -1.42
CA MET A 219 9.06 -16.41 -0.54
C MET A 219 8.89 -16.96 0.87
N PHE A 220 9.35 -16.20 1.83
CA PHE A 220 9.24 -16.46 3.27
C PHE A 220 8.86 -15.17 4.01
N THR A 221 8.65 -15.23 5.30
CA THR A 221 8.43 -14.07 6.16
C THR A 221 9.32 -14.18 7.41
N PRO A 222 9.87 -13.07 7.92
CA PRO A 222 9.81 -11.71 7.39
C PRO A 222 10.58 -11.57 6.07
N PHE A 223 10.08 -10.73 5.15
CA PHE A 223 10.75 -10.43 3.91
C PHE A 223 10.83 -8.91 3.76
N ILE A 224 12.01 -8.35 3.65
CA ILE A 224 12.26 -6.91 3.69
C ILE A 224 13.04 -6.54 2.44
N VAL A 225 12.48 -5.66 1.62
CA VAL A 225 13.05 -5.28 0.32
C VAL A 225 13.26 -3.77 0.28
N PRO A 226 14.52 -3.30 0.27
CA PRO A 226 14.82 -1.91 -0.04
C PRO A 226 14.42 -1.57 -1.48
N GLU A 227 14.01 -0.33 -1.75
CA GLU A 227 13.70 0.13 -3.11
C GLU A 227 14.93 -0.09 -4.03
N GLY A 228 14.71 -0.78 -5.15
CA GLY A 228 15.76 -1.09 -6.13
C GLY A 228 16.77 -2.13 -5.70
N GLY A 229 16.63 -2.72 -4.50
CA GLY A 229 17.55 -3.71 -3.94
C GLY A 229 17.01 -5.14 -3.97
N LYS A 230 17.83 -6.07 -3.47
CA LYS A 230 17.43 -7.44 -3.13
C LYS A 230 16.88 -7.49 -1.71
N ALA A 231 16.12 -8.53 -1.41
CA ALA A 231 15.65 -8.74 -0.05
C ALA A 231 16.83 -8.90 0.92
N LEU A 232 16.63 -8.33 2.11
CA LEU A 232 17.59 -8.50 3.21
C LEU A 232 17.57 -9.96 3.67
N ASP A 233 18.74 -10.46 4.06
CA ASP A 233 18.89 -11.80 4.62
C ASP A 233 18.34 -11.84 6.05
N ALA A 234 17.07 -12.20 6.16
CA ALA A 234 16.34 -12.24 7.43
C ALA A 234 16.70 -13.46 8.32
N GLU A 235 17.41 -14.46 7.78
CA GLU A 235 17.92 -15.58 8.60
C GLU A 235 18.95 -15.13 9.63
N LYS A 236 19.54 -13.95 9.44
CA LYS A 236 20.48 -13.31 10.35
C LYS A 236 19.87 -12.28 11.29
N VAL A 237 18.58 -12.43 11.61
CA VAL A 237 17.85 -11.56 12.58
C VAL A 237 18.54 -11.48 13.95
N GLU A 238 19.42 -12.41 14.27
CA GLU A 238 20.25 -12.34 15.47
C GLU A 238 21.15 -11.09 15.48
N ASP A 239 21.52 -10.59 14.30
CA ASP A 239 22.33 -9.40 14.14
C ASP A 239 21.48 -8.18 13.73
N LYS A 240 20.74 -7.66 14.72
CA LYS A 240 19.94 -6.44 14.59
C LYS A 240 20.70 -5.30 13.91
N ASP A 241 21.94 -5.11 14.29
CA ASP A 241 22.75 -3.97 13.85
C ASP A 241 23.07 -4.08 12.36
N LYS A 242 23.31 -5.29 11.84
CA LYS A 242 23.49 -5.51 10.39
C LYS A 242 22.24 -5.23 9.58
N VAL A 243 21.06 -5.63 10.09
CA VAL A 243 19.79 -5.33 9.42
C VAL A 243 19.55 -3.83 9.38
N LEU A 244 19.76 -3.14 10.50
CA LEU A 244 19.64 -1.68 10.57
C LEU A 244 20.68 -0.96 9.69
N GLU A 245 21.91 -1.45 9.66
CA GLU A 245 22.95 -0.95 8.77
C GLU A 245 22.56 -1.09 7.30
N GLN A 246 22.08 -2.26 6.88
CA GLN A 246 21.59 -2.48 5.52
C GLN A 246 20.46 -1.53 5.15
N ILE A 247 19.49 -1.30 6.07
CA ILE A 247 18.39 -0.35 5.87
C ILE A 247 18.91 1.10 5.83
N THR A 248 19.95 1.41 6.58
CA THR A 248 20.54 2.77 6.64
C THR A 248 21.34 3.07 5.37
N ASN A 249 22.03 2.07 4.82
CA ASN A 249 22.92 2.20 3.67
C ASN A 249 22.22 1.93 2.31
N ILE A 250 20.88 1.99 2.26
CA ILE A 250 20.11 1.79 1.02
C ILE A 250 20.61 2.70 -0.12
N ASP A 251 20.99 3.95 0.18
CA ASP A 251 21.45 4.91 -0.83
C ASP A 251 22.84 4.57 -1.40
N GLU A 252 23.74 3.96 -0.62
CA GLU A 252 25.11 3.65 -1.06
C GLU A 252 25.17 2.44 -2.00
N ASN A 253 24.23 1.51 -1.84
CA ASN A 253 24.17 0.30 -2.65
C ASN A 253 23.43 0.50 -3.99
N CYS A 254 22.53 1.49 -4.08
CA CYS A 254 21.81 1.79 -5.30
C CYS A 254 22.69 2.43 -6.38
N VAL A 255 23.70 3.21 -5.97
CA VAL A 255 24.65 3.88 -6.90
C VAL A 255 25.57 2.87 -7.59
N LYS A 256 25.94 1.77 -6.91
CA LYS A 256 26.87 0.75 -7.45
C LYS A 256 26.28 -0.23 -8.46
N VAL A 257 24.95 -0.27 -8.59
CA VAL A 257 24.25 -1.19 -9.53
C VAL A 257 23.88 -0.47 -10.84
N CYS A 258 23.99 0.86 -10.85
CA CYS A 258 23.67 1.70 -12.02
C CYS A 258 24.92 2.14 -12.82
N GLU A 259 26.12 1.73 -12.43
CA GLU A 259 27.37 1.83 -13.21
C GLU A 259 27.71 0.46 -13.84
#